data_bb4a83b38c236425e9e2e73883551d9f
#
_entry.id   bb4a83b38c236425e9e2e73883551d9f
#
_cell.length_a   1.000
_cell.length_b   1.000
_cell.length_c   1.000
_cell.angle_alpha   90.00
_cell.angle_beta   90.00
_cell.angle_gamma   90.00
#
_symmetry.space_group_name_H-M   'P 1'
#
loop_
_entity.id
_entity.type
_entity.pdbx_description
1 polymer ?
#
loop_
_entity_poly.entity_id
_entity_poly.type
_entity_poly.pdbx_seq_one_letter_code
_entity_poly.pdbx_strand_id
1 'polypeptide(L)'
;ALNLRTFLKLQPLSDGKVTLNLANIGIKQTWDVANLQLLDTSFLGKPSHPPPFACVMTEQGDVPAPTTEQVEKLKEVAGIPKNCASPEHLALTAFLYLYLTICQKQGALLSLDITVWSELPPGAGLGSSAAYSVCLAAALLTASEGISNPLKDGDSVSRWPEEDLEVINQWAFRGERVIHGNPSGVDNAISTWGGALRYQQGKISSLNRPPALQILLTNTKVPRSTKALVAGVRNRLIKFPEIVGPLLTSIDAVSRKCEHVLAEVLAAPALEHYLVLEELIDMNQHQLNALGVGHASLDQLCQVTAAHGLHSKLTGAGGGGCGITLLRPDLERAKVEAARQALMDCGFDCWETSIGAPGVSVHSASSLHGPVCQALGGL
;
A
#
# COMPACT_ATOMS: atom_id res chain seq x y z
N ALA A 1 -6.15 -6.50 -0.13
CA ALA A 1 -6.25 -5.03 -0.02
C ALA A 1 -7.14 -4.65 1.14
N LEU A 2 -6.73 -3.64 1.89
CA LEU A 2 -7.57 -2.99 2.91
C LEU A 2 -8.59 -2.06 2.23
N ASN A 3 -9.76 -1.91 2.84
CA ASN A 3 -10.74 -0.90 2.42
C ASN A 3 -10.53 0.44 3.17
N LEU A 4 -9.27 0.84 3.30
CA LEU A 4 -8.83 2.19 3.65
C LEU A 4 -8.13 2.76 2.42
N ARG A 5 -8.60 3.91 1.93
CA ARG A 5 -8.26 4.42 0.61
C ARG A 5 -7.35 5.64 0.65
N THR A 6 -6.51 5.73 -0.37
CA THR A 6 -5.85 6.99 -0.76
C THR A 6 -6.60 7.56 -1.95
N PHE A 7 -6.97 8.81 -1.87
CA PHE A 7 -7.68 9.55 -2.90
C PHE A 7 -6.75 10.61 -3.49
N LEU A 8 -6.84 10.79 -4.79
CA LEU A 8 -6.11 11.82 -5.52
C LEU A 8 -7.06 12.54 -6.46
N LYS A 9 -7.07 13.88 -6.34
CA LYS A 9 -7.73 14.80 -7.29
C LYS A 9 -6.65 15.45 -8.13
N LEU A 10 -6.78 15.37 -9.45
CA LEU A 10 -5.90 16.03 -10.39
C LEU A 10 -6.72 16.95 -11.30
N GLN A 11 -6.31 18.20 -11.41
CA GLN A 11 -6.91 19.21 -12.30
C GLN A 11 -5.84 19.76 -13.23
N PRO A 12 -6.01 19.64 -14.57
CA PRO A 12 -5.19 20.36 -15.51
C PRO A 12 -5.40 21.87 -15.38
N LEU A 13 -4.32 22.63 -15.42
CA LEU A 13 -4.31 24.09 -15.38
C LEU A 13 -3.59 24.66 -16.60
N SER A 14 -3.68 25.99 -16.79
CA SER A 14 -2.97 26.71 -17.85
C SER A 14 -2.11 27.85 -17.30
N ASP A 15 -1.79 27.82 -16.01
CA ASP A 15 -1.08 28.89 -15.29
C ASP A 15 0.46 28.72 -15.29
N GLY A 16 0.97 27.68 -15.97
CA GLY A 16 2.41 27.38 -16.02
C GLY A 16 2.97 26.80 -14.71
N LYS A 17 2.13 26.30 -13.82
CA LYS A 17 2.55 25.76 -12.52
C LYS A 17 2.15 24.30 -12.36
N VAL A 18 2.89 23.59 -11.51
CA VAL A 18 2.48 22.30 -10.98
C VAL A 18 2.50 22.37 -9.46
N THR A 19 1.36 22.00 -8.85
CA THR A 19 1.16 22.03 -7.40
C THR A 19 0.85 20.62 -6.88
N LEU A 20 1.51 20.22 -5.80
CA LEU A 20 1.19 19.04 -5.02
C LEU A 20 0.79 19.44 -3.62
N ASN A 21 -0.39 19.03 -3.19
CA ASN A 21 -0.94 19.21 -1.86
C ASN A 21 -1.14 17.84 -1.20
N LEU A 22 -0.39 17.56 -0.13
CA LEU A 22 -0.50 16.36 0.70
C LEU A 22 -1.28 16.70 1.97
N ALA A 23 -2.61 16.63 1.88
CA ALA A 23 -3.53 17.18 2.88
C ALA A 23 -3.35 16.56 4.28
N ASN A 24 -3.03 15.26 4.38
CA ASN A 24 -2.84 14.57 5.67
C ASN A 24 -1.64 15.07 6.48
N ILE A 25 -0.62 15.59 5.81
CA ILE A 25 0.66 15.99 6.43
C ILE A 25 0.91 17.49 6.31
N GLY A 26 -0.09 18.25 5.81
CA GLY A 26 -0.05 19.70 5.74
C GLY A 26 1.02 20.29 4.80
N ILE A 27 1.45 19.54 3.79
CA ILE A 27 2.45 19.98 2.81
C ILE A 27 1.75 20.41 1.55
N LYS A 28 2.05 21.64 1.11
CA LYS A 28 1.69 22.15 -0.21
C LYS A 28 2.92 22.76 -0.86
N GLN A 29 3.32 22.22 -2.00
CA GLN A 29 4.47 22.65 -2.76
C GLN A 29 4.06 22.99 -4.19
N THR A 30 4.60 24.08 -4.72
CA THR A 30 4.33 24.54 -6.09
C THR A 30 5.64 24.80 -6.81
N TRP A 31 5.76 24.34 -8.04
CA TRP A 31 6.90 24.57 -8.92
C TRP A 31 6.43 25.26 -10.20
N ASP A 32 7.31 26.07 -10.75
CA ASP A 32 7.13 26.67 -12.07
C ASP A 32 7.50 25.63 -13.15
N VAL A 33 6.58 25.34 -14.04
CA VAL A 33 6.75 24.35 -15.12
C VAL A 33 7.90 24.73 -16.03
N ALA A 34 8.08 26.03 -16.34
CA ALA A 34 9.17 26.48 -17.18
C ALA A 34 10.53 26.19 -16.55
N ASN A 35 10.67 26.37 -15.24
CA ASN A 35 11.89 26.02 -14.51
C ASN A 35 12.17 24.51 -14.52
N LEU A 36 11.13 23.70 -14.36
CA LEU A 36 11.24 22.24 -14.43
C LEU A 36 11.61 21.74 -15.83
N GLN A 37 11.14 22.41 -16.88
CA GLN A 37 11.47 22.08 -18.27
C GLN A 37 12.94 22.38 -18.64
N LEU A 38 13.57 23.32 -17.97
CA LEU A 38 14.99 23.65 -18.17
C LEU A 38 15.93 22.62 -17.53
N LEU A 39 15.40 21.74 -16.70
CA LEU A 39 16.20 20.70 -16.07
C LEU A 39 16.66 19.68 -17.12
N ASP A 40 17.96 19.39 -17.10
CA ASP A 40 18.46 18.24 -17.83
C ASP A 40 17.93 16.95 -17.18
N THR A 41 16.85 16.40 -17.75
CA THR A 41 16.24 15.15 -17.30
C THR A 41 16.91 13.90 -17.88
N SER A 42 18.00 14.05 -18.65
CA SER A 42 18.74 12.93 -19.24
C SER A 42 19.23 11.94 -18.19
N PHE A 43 19.48 12.43 -16.98
CA PHE A 43 19.86 11.60 -15.84
C PHE A 43 18.76 10.66 -15.34
N LEU A 44 17.48 10.93 -15.64
CA LEU A 44 16.36 10.05 -15.25
C LEU A 44 16.25 8.81 -16.16
N GLY A 45 17.00 8.78 -17.27
CA GLY A 45 16.88 7.77 -18.30
C GLY A 45 15.66 8.01 -19.21
N LYS A 46 15.78 7.66 -20.50
CA LYS A 46 14.60 7.66 -21.37
C LYS A 46 13.66 6.57 -20.83
N PRO A 47 12.36 6.84 -20.65
CA PRO A 47 11.41 5.78 -20.40
C PRO A 47 11.47 4.85 -21.62
N SER A 48 12.04 3.66 -21.46
CA SER A 48 11.77 2.61 -22.43
C SER A 48 10.26 2.43 -22.43
N HIS A 49 9.63 2.52 -23.60
CA HIS A 49 8.24 2.10 -23.77
C HIS A 49 8.06 0.78 -23.02
N PRO A 50 6.92 0.55 -22.35
CA PRO A 50 6.67 -0.73 -21.72
C PRO A 50 7.00 -1.81 -22.78
N PRO A 51 7.74 -2.88 -22.43
CA PRO A 51 8.02 -3.94 -23.38
C PRO A 51 6.70 -4.46 -23.94
N PRO A 52 6.63 -4.78 -25.24
CA PRO A 52 5.40 -5.30 -25.82
C PRO A 52 4.96 -6.54 -25.04
N PHE A 53 3.66 -6.62 -24.80
CA PHE A 53 2.90 -7.74 -24.25
C PHE A 53 3.64 -9.08 -24.29
N ALA A 54 4.16 -9.56 -23.22
CA ALA A 54 4.41 -10.96 -22.85
C ALA A 54 5.44 -11.08 -21.71
N CYS A 55 5.27 -10.35 -20.61
CA CYS A 55 5.97 -10.72 -19.40
C CYS A 55 4.94 -10.90 -18.28
N VAL A 56 4.38 -12.11 -18.27
CA VAL A 56 3.76 -12.73 -17.10
C VAL A 56 4.59 -12.35 -15.86
N MET A 57 3.95 -12.02 -14.76
CA MET A 57 4.42 -11.68 -13.41
C MET A 57 5.69 -12.41 -12.89
N THR A 58 6.65 -12.77 -13.70
CA THR A 58 7.74 -13.69 -13.34
C THR A 58 9.13 -13.12 -13.39
N GLU A 59 9.32 -11.90 -13.87
CA GLU A 59 10.61 -11.22 -13.63
C GLU A 59 10.32 -9.72 -13.53
N GLN A 60 10.65 -9.12 -12.41
CA GLN A 60 10.75 -7.68 -12.24
C GLN A 60 11.71 -7.21 -13.34
N GLY A 61 11.13 -6.87 -14.52
CA GLY A 61 11.92 -6.42 -15.65
C GLY A 61 12.86 -5.33 -15.20
N ASP A 62 14.10 -5.38 -15.65
CA ASP A 62 15.24 -4.52 -15.30
C ASP A 62 14.97 -3.03 -15.50
N VAL A 63 14.06 -2.48 -14.70
CA VAL A 63 14.00 -1.04 -14.50
C VAL A 63 15.04 -0.73 -13.44
N PRO A 64 16.19 -0.14 -13.80
CA PRO A 64 17.20 0.18 -12.81
C PRO A 64 16.60 1.08 -11.74
N ALA A 65 16.93 0.79 -10.47
CA ALA A 65 16.58 1.69 -9.38
C ALA A 65 17.19 3.07 -9.69
N PRO A 66 16.49 4.17 -9.35
CA PRO A 66 17.10 5.48 -9.45
C PRO A 66 18.39 5.49 -8.64
N THR A 67 19.47 5.98 -9.22
CA THR A 67 20.75 6.08 -8.53
C THR A 67 20.66 7.09 -7.38
N THR A 68 21.54 6.99 -6.41
CA THR A 68 21.62 7.97 -5.31
C THR A 68 21.80 9.39 -5.86
N GLU A 69 22.59 9.54 -6.92
CA GLU A 69 22.80 10.83 -7.59
C GLU A 69 21.51 11.39 -8.21
N GLN A 70 20.71 10.54 -8.85
CA GLN A 70 19.41 10.93 -9.40
C GLN A 70 18.45 11.39 -8.32
N VAL A 71 18.38 10.66 -7.20
CA VAL A 71 17.54 11.03 -6.06
C VAL A 71 18.00 12.34 -5.42
N GLU A 72 19.31 12.57 -5.28
CA GLU A 72 19.84 13.83 -4.73
C GLU A 72 19.57 15.02 -5.65
N LYS A 73 19.67 14.87 -6.96
CA LYS A 73 19.28 15.91 -7.92
C LYS A 73 17.79 16.24 -7.84
N LEU A 74 16.93 15.22 -7.71
CA LEU A 74 15.49 15.44 -7.53
C LEU A 74 15.18 16.16 -6.22
N LYS A 75 15.89 15.85 -5.13
CA LYS A 75 15.76 16.58 -3.87
C LYS A 75 16.16 18.05 -4.00
N GLU A 76 17.25 18.33 -4.71
CA GLU A 76 17.69 19.71 -4.97
C GLU A 76 16.61 20.50 -5.73
N VAL A 77 16.01 19.91 -6.76
CA VAL A 77 14.88 20.49 -7.52
C VAL A 77 13.65 20.70 -6.63
N ALA A 78 13.39 19.76 -5.73
CA ALA A 78 12.29 19.87 -4.76
C ALA A 78 12.53 20.94 -3.69
N GLY A 79 13.72 21.55 -3.62
CA GLY A 79 14.10 22.44 -2.52
C GLY A 79 14.31 21.72 -1.18
N ILE A 80 14.63 20.42 -1.23
CA ILE A 80 14.82 19.58 -0.03
C ILE A 80 16.28 19.64 0.41
N PRO A 81 16.57 19.87 1.70
CA PRO A 81 17.95 19.86 2.19
C PRO A 81 18.64 18.50 1.95
N LYS A 82 19.92 18.54 1.60
CA LYS A 82 20.77 17.35 1.50
C LYS A 82 20.74 16.61 2.85
N ASN A 83 20.67 15.29 2.80
CA ASN A 83 20.58 14.40 3.97
C ASN A 83 19.21 14.38 4.70
N CYS A 84 18.18 15.01 4.16
CA CYS A 84 16.84 14.88 4.70
C CYS A 84 16.13 13.64 4.10
N ALA A 85 15.73 12.71 4.96
CA ALA A 85 15.05 11.47 4.59
C ALA A 85 13.71 11.32 5.31
N SER A 86 13.06 12.45 5.60
CA SER A 86 11.72 12.38 6.19
C SER A 86 10.73 11.79 5.17
N PRO A 87 9.68 11.09 5.61
CA PRO A 87 8.67 10.52 4.73
C PRO A 87 8.04 11.54 3.78
N GLU A 88 7.88 12.79 4.27
CA GLU A 88 7.33 13.89 3.50
C GLU A 88 8.22 14.26 2.31
N HIS A 89 9.52 14.38 2.54
CA HIS A 89 10.48 14.69 1.51
C HIS A 89 10.62 13.58 0.47
N LEU A 90 10.52 12.32 0.90
CA LEU A 90 10.51 11.18 -0.01
C LEU A 90 9.27 11.18 -0.88
N ALA A 91 8.10 11.56 -0.34
CA ALA A 91 6.86 11.69 -1.13
C ALA A 91 6.98 12.78 -2.20
N LEU A 92 7.54 13.95 -1.87
CA LEU A 92 7.80 15.03 -2.86
C LEU A 92 8.77 14.56 -3.95
N THR A 93 9.85 13.86 -3.56
CA THR A 93 10.84 13.34 -4.50
C THR A 93 10.26 12.32 -5.47
N ALA A 94 9.44 11.39 -4.96
CA ALA A 94 8.74 10.40 -5.77
C ALA A 94 7.73 11.04 -6.73
N PHE A 95 7.01 12.07 -6.28
CA PHE A 95 6.14 12.85 -7.15
C PHE A 95 6.90 13.48 -8.31
N LEU A 96 7.98 14.22 -8.03
CA LEU A 96 8.78 14.87 -9.09
C LEU A 96 9.36 13.84 -10.07
N TYR A 97 9.83 12.71 -9.56
CA TYR A 97 10.30 11.62 -10.42
C TYR A 97 9.22 11.16 -11.39
N LEU A 98 8.03 10.82 -10.88
CA LEU A 98 6.92 10.34 -11.70
C LEU A 98 6.41 11.44 -12.65
N TYR A 99 6.27 12.67 -12.18
CA TYR A 99 5.81 13.80 -12.98
C TYR A 99 6.76 14.10 -14.15
N LEU A 100 8.06 14.25 -13.88
CA LEU A 100 9.06 14.56 -14.90
C LEU A 100 9.25 13.45 -15.93
N THR A 101 8.98 12.18 -15.53
CA THR A 101 9.13 11.03 -16.43
C THR A 101 7.86 10.69 -17.20
N ILE A 102 6.69 10.90 -16.62
CA ILE A 102 5.40 10.56 -17.25
C ILE A 102 4.83 11.74 -18.06
N CYS A 103 4.88 12.96 -17.51
CA CYS A 103 4.16 14.11 -18.09
C CYS A 103 4.94 14.87 -19.16
N GLN A 104 6.11 14.39 -19.60
CA GLN A 104 6.87 14.99 -20.68
C GLN A 104 6.29 14.61 -22.05
N LYS A 105 5.33 15.38 -22.54
CA LYS A 105 4.69 15.16 -23.84
C LYS A 105 5.22 16.18 -24.87
N GLN A 106 5.79 15.70 -25.96
CA GLN A 106 6.34 16.55 -27.05
C GLN A 106 7.29 17.68 -26.58
N GLY A 107 8.00 17.43 -25.48
CA GLY A 107 8.93 18.42 -24.91
C GLY A 107 8.29 19.44 -23.98
N ALA A 108 6.99 19.36 -23.70
CA ALA A 108 6.29 20.22 -22.75
C ALA A 108 5.77 19.43 -21.54
N LEU A 109 5.91 20.00 -20.35
CA LEU A 109 5.33 19.47 -19.11
C LEU A 109 3.92 20.05 -18.89
N LEU A 110 3.06 19.28 -18.27
CA LEU A 110 1.67 19.68 -17.98
C LEU A 110 1.58 20.57 -16.73
N SER A 111 0.78 21.63 -16.79
CA SER A 111 0.38 22.40 -15.60
C SER A 111 -0.73 21.65 -14.88
N LEU A 112 -0.52 21.30 -13.61
CA LEU A 112 -1.42 20.43 -12.84
C LEU A 112 -1.59 20.94 -11.40
N ASP A 113 -2.80 20.88 -10.88
CA ASP A 113 -3.07 20.96 -9.44
C ASP A 113 -3.47 19.57 -8.93
N ILE A 114 -2.71 19.06 -7.96
CA ILE A 114 -2.85 17.70 -7.45
C ILE A 114 -3.03 17.77 -5.94
N THR A 115 -4.14 17.23 -5.45
CA THR A 115 -4.40 17.07 -4.02
C THR A 115 -4.53 15.59 -3.68
N VAL A 116 -3.81 15.15 -2.66
CA VAL A 116 -3.84 13.78 -2.14
C VAL A 116 -4.33 13.78 -0.71
N TRP A 117 -5.22 12.86 -0.40
CA TRP A 117 -5.68 12.58 0.95
C TRP A 117 -5.83 11.07 1.16
N SER A 118 -5.50 10.57 2.36
CA SER A 118 -5.49 9.14 2.65
C SER A 118 -6.17 8.82 3.97
N GLU A 119 -6.95 7.76 3.99
CA GLU A 119 -7.48 7.14 5.22
C GLU A 119 -6.41 6.27 5.91
N LEU A 120 -5.35 5.89 5.20
CA LEU A 120 -4.27 5.09 5.75
C LEU A 120 -3.40 5.92 6.70
N PRO A 121 -3.16 5.46 7.94
CA PRO A 121 -2.25 6.14 8.84
C PRO A 121 -0.81 6.11 8.29
N PRO A 122 -0.12 7.26 8.26
CA PRO A 122 1.25 7.32 7.79
C PRO A 122 2.20 6.48 8.67
N GLY A 123 3.16 5.80 8.07
CA GLY A 123 4.21 5.06 8.81
C GLY A 123 3.77 3.79 9.53
N ALA A 124 2.49 3.43 9.46
CA ALA A 124 1.95 2.24 10.13
C ALA A 124 2.30 0.91 9.43
N GLY A 125 2.98 0.97 8.28
CA GLY A 125 3.36 -0.23 7.50
C GLY A 125 2.18 -0.92 6.82
N LEU A 126 1.21 -0.13 6.39
CA LEU A 126 0.00 -0.57 5.69
C LEU A 126 0.02 -0.26 4.18
N GLY A 127 1.20 0.03 3.63
CA GLY A 127 1.35 0.30 2.19
C GLY A 127 0.86 1.69 1.76
N SER A 128 0.87 2.70 2.65
CA SER A 128 0.43 4.06 2.32
C SER A 128 1.27 4.71 1.21
N SER A 129 2.58 4.47 1.17
CA SER A 129 3.47 4.95 0.11
C SER A 129 3.14 4.30 -1.24
N ALA A 130 2.85 3.00 -1.25
CA ALA A 130 2.45 2.28 -2.45
C ALA A 130 1.09 2.75 -2.98
N ALA A 131 0.11 2.94 -2.10
CA ALA A 131 -1.19 3.50 -2.47
C ALA A 131 -1.04 4.92 -3.08
N TYR A 132 -0.16 5.75 -2.49
CA TYR A 132 0.19 7.06 -3.03
C TYR A 132 0.84 6.94 -4.42
N SER A 133 1.84 6.09 -4.58
CA SER A 133 2.55 5.89 -5.85
C SER A 133 1.62 5.36 -6.95
N VAL A 134 0.68 4.45 -6.61
CA VAL A 134 -0.33 3.93 -7.55
C VAL A 134 -1.32 5.02 -7.97
N CYS A 135 -1.82 5.83 -7.03
CA CYS A 135 -2.71 6.95 -7.34
C CYS A 135 -2.02 7.97 -8.25
N LEU A 136 -0.77 8.33 -7.95
CA LEU A 136 0.01 9.23 -8.80
C LEU A 136 0.23 8.67 -10.20
N ALA A 137 0.70 7.43 -10.30
CA ALA A 137 0.95 6.80 -11.59
C ALA A 137 -0.33 6.77 -12.45
N ALA A 138 -1.45 6.32 -11.88
CA ALA A 138 -2.72 6.28 -12.58
C ALA A 138 -3.18 7.67 -13.05
N ALA A 139 -3.14 8.67 -12.18
CA ALA A 139 -3.58 10.03 -12.50
C ALA A 139 -2.67 10.71 -13.53
N LEU A 140 -1.35 10.61 -13.38
CA LEU A 140 -0.38 11.21 -14.29
C LEU A 140 -0.39 10.57 -15.68
N LEU A 141 -0.49 9.23 -15.73
CA LEU A 141 -0.63 8.49 -17.01
C LEU A 141 -1.91 8.88 -17.74
N THR A 142 -3.02 9.01 -17.02
CA THR A 142 -4.31 9.43 -17.60
C THR A 142 -4.23 10.88 -18.09
N ALA A 143 -3.67 11.80 -17.31
CA ALA A 143 -3.53 13.21 -17.68
C ALA A 143 -2.58 13.42 -18.88
N SER A 144 -1.55 12.61 -19.01
CA SER A 144 -0.61 12.63 -20.15
C SER A 144 -1.10 11.84 -21.37
N GLU A 145 -2.32 11.25 -21.31
CA GLU A 145 -2.87 10.37 -22.35
C GLU A 145 -2.00 9.12 -22.62
N GLY A 146 -1.20 8.70 -21.62
CA GLY A 146 -0.46 7.44 -21.66
C GLY A 146 -1.33 6.21 -21.51
N ILE A 147 -2.48 6.37 -20.81
CA ILE A 147 -3.59 5.42 -20.70
C ILE A 147 -4.92 6.16 -20.85
N SER A 148 -5.97 5.45 -21.25
CA SER A 148 -7.29 6.04 -21.40
C SER A 148 -8.00 6.24 -20.06
N ASN A 149 -8.80 7.30 -19.91
CA ASN A 149 -9.69 7.43 -18.76
C ASN A 149 -10.84 6.41 -18.89
N PRO A 150 -11.00 5.45 -17.99
CA PRO A 150 -12.03 4.42 -18.10
C PRO A 150 -13.42 4.92 -17.69
N LEU A 151 -13.53 6.10 -17.04
CA LEU A 151 -14.81 6.65 -16.57
C LEU A 151 -15.60 7.18 -17.75
N LYS A 152 -16.81 6.65 -17.96
CA LYS A 152 -17.77 7.12 -18.97
C LYS A 152 -18.80 8.00 -18.35
N ASP A 153 -19.52 8.76 -19.20
CA ASP A 153 -20.64 9.59 -18.77
C ASP A 153 -21.71 8.72 -18.08
N GLY A 154 -22.06 9.11 -16.87
CA GLY A 154 -23.03 8.39 -16.02
C GLY A 154 -22.45 7.35 -15.09
N ASP A 155 -21.17 6.98 -15.24
CA ASP A 155 -20.52 6.06 -14.31
C ASP A 155 -20.19 6.75 -12.97
N SER A 156 -20.41 6.04 -11.88
CA SER A 156 -19.97 6.47 -10.55
C SER A 156 -18.53 6.09 -10.26
N VAL A 157 -18.12 4.89 -10.69
CA VAL A 157 -16.78 4.33 -10.49
C VAL A 157 -16.43 3.46 -11.68
N SER A 158 -15.22 3.60 -12.19
CA SER A 158 -14.68 2.76 -13.26
C SER A 158 -13.26 2.32 -12.98
N ARG A 159 -12.85 1.23 -13.60
CA ARG A 159 -11.54 0.63 -13.43
C ARG A 159 -10.86 0.48 -14.77
N TRP A 160 -9.54 0.67 -14.80
CA TRP A 160 -8.74 0.44 -15.99
C TRP A 160 -8.74 -1.04 -16.40
N PRO A 161 -8.59 -1.33 -17.70
CA PRO A 161 -8.36 -2.70 -18.18
C PRO A 161 -7.01 -3.22 -17.66
N GLU A 162 -6.81 -4.54 -17.75
CA GLU A 162 -5.64 -5.22 -17.16
C GLU A 162 -4.32 -4.68 -17.71
N GLU A 163 -4.26 -4.39 -19.00
CA GLU A 163 -3.08 -3.80 -19.68
C GLU A 163 -2.68 -2.45 -19.08
N ASP A 164 -3.65 -1.59 -18.81
CA ASP A 164 -3.38 -0.28 -18.20
C ASP A 164 -3.04 -0.43 -16.71
N LEU A 165 -3.64 -1.38 -15.99
CA LEU A 165 -3.27 -1.70 -14.60
C LEU A 165 -1.82 -2.17 -14.51
N GLU A 166 -1.35 -2.97 -15.47
CA GLU A 166 0.05 -3.38 -15.53
C GLU A 166 0.99 -2.17 -15.68
N VAL A 167 0.65 -1.24 -16.59
CA VAL A 167 1.42 0.00 -16.79
C VAL A 167 1.41 0.86 -15.50
N ILE A 168 0.26 1.03 -14.87
CA ILE A 168 0.13 1.75 -13.59
C ILE A 168 1.03 1.11 -12.54
N ASN A 169 0.99 -0.22 -12.38
CA ASN A 169 1.80 -0.95 -11.40
C ASN A 169 3.30 -0.77 -11.63
N GLN A 170 3.76 -0.84 -12.88
CA GLN A 170 5.17 -0.64 -13.22
C GLN A 170 5.66 0.78 -12.86
N TRP A 171 4.88 1.81 -13.15
CA TRP A 171 5.22 3.18 -12.78
C TRP A 171 5.15 3.41 -11.28
N ALA A 172 4.15 2.85 -10.60
CA ALA A 172 4.04 2.89 -9.14
C ALA A 172 5.25 2.24 -8.47
N PHE A 173 5.71 1.10 -8.98
CA PHE A 173 6.91 0.43 -8.49
C PHE A 173 8.18 1.30 -8.62
N ARG A 174 8.31 2.08 -9.69
CA ARG A 174 9.41 3.06 -9.85
C ARG A 174 9.32 4.16 -8.78
N GLY A 175 8.12 4.66 -8.48
CA GLY A 175 7.89 5.60 -7.38
C GLY A 175 8.29 5.01 -6.02
N GLU A 176 7.89 3.77 -5.73
CA GLU A 176 8.29 3.07 -4.52
C GLU A 176 9.81 2.85 -4.42
N ARG A 177 10.49 2.65 -5.54
CA ARG A 177 11.97 2.59 -5.56
C ARG A 177 12.63 3.91 -5.15
N VAL A 178 12.04 5.04 -5.50
CA VAL A 178 12.51 6.36 -5.03
C VAL A 178 12.38 6.48 -3.52
N ILE A 179 11.27 5.98 -2.95
CA ILE A 179 10.97 6.07 -1.51
C ILE A 179 11.79 5.06 -0.69
N HIS A 180 11.86 3.81 -1.14
CA HIS A 180 12.36 2.68 -0.35
C HIS A 180 13.64 2.04 -0.90
N GLY A 181 14.09 2.42 -2.08
CA GLY A 181 15.27 1.86 -2.74
C GLY A 181 15.02 0.46 -3.33
N ASN A 182 14.64 -0.52 -2.51
CA ASN A 182 14.40 -1.90 -2.94
C ASN A 182 13.08 -2.46 -2.35
N PRO A 183 11.92 -2.00 -2.82
CA PRO A 183 10.62 -2.50 -2.39
C PRO A 183 10.37 -3.93 -2.92
N SER A 184 9.54 -4.70 -2.21
CA SER A 184 9.17 -6.07 -2.64
C SER A 184 8.22 -6.11 -3.83
N GLY A 185 7.55 -5.01 -4.15
CA GLY A 185 6.51 -4.95 -5.18
C GLY A 185 5.13 -5.44 -4.73
N VAL A 186 4.99 -5.99 -3.53
CA VAL A 186 3.71 -6.52 -3.03
C VAL A 186 2.71 -5.40 -2.77
N ASP A 187 3.14 -4.32 -2.11
CA ASP A 187 2.24 -3.24 -1.69
C ASP A 187 1.69 -2.47 -2.89
N ASN A 188 2.51 -2.18 -3.91
CA ASN A 188 2.00 -1.56 -5.14
C ASN A 188 1.13 -2.51 -5.95
N ALA A 189 1.46 -3.80 -6.02
CA ALA A 189 0.63 -4.79 -6.70
C ALA A 189 -0.76 -4.90 -6.06
N ILE A 190 -0.84 -5.03 -4.72
CA ILE A 190 -2.13 -5.10 -4.04
C ILE A 190 -2.93 -3.80 -4.13
N SER A 191 -2.28 -2.65 -4.18
CA SER A 191 -2.94 -1.35 -4.38
C SER A 191 -3.47 -1.19 -5.80
N THR A 192 -2.80 -1.77 -6.79
CA THR A 192 -3.21 -1.73 -8.20
C THR A 192 -4.35 -2.69 -8.48
N TRP A 193 -4.20 -3.97 -8.14
CA TRP A 193 -5.20 -5.00 -8.48
C TRP A 193 -6.28 -5.18 -7.43
N GLY A 194 -5.99 -4.90 -6.18
CA GLY A 194 -6.91 -5.16 -5.08
C GLY A 194 -7.03 -6.64 -4.72
N GLY A 195 -8.10 -6.99 -4.03
CA GLY A 195 -8.39 -8.35 -3.65
C GLY A 195 -7.39 -8.91 -2.64
N ALA A 196 -6.85 -10.09 -2.92
CA ALA A 196 -5.77 -10.71 -2.17
C ALA A 196 -4.71 -11.26 -3.12
N LEU A 197 -3.46 -11.21 -2.68
CA LEU A 197 -2.30 -11.71 -3.42
C LEU A 197 -1.57 -12.75 -2.58
N ARG A 198 -1.03 -13.76 -3.26
CA ARG A 198 -0.04 -14.66 -2.70
C ARG A 198 1.34 -14.18 -3.11
N TYR A 199 2.21 -14.02 -2.12
CA TYR A 199 3.61 -13.70 -2.33
C TYR A 199 4.50 -14.82 -1.79
N GLN A 200 5.35 -15.36 -2.63
CA GLN A 200 6.28 -16.41 -2.25
C GLN A 200 7.57 -16.31 -3.06
N GLN A 201 8.71 -16.17 -2.41
CA GLN A 201 10.04 -16.15 -3.04
C GLN A 201 10.15 -15.14 -4.20
N GLY A 202 9.64 -13.93 -4.00
CA GLY A 202 9.65 -12.88 -5.02
C GLY A 202 8.54 -12.98 -6.07
N LYS A 203 7.76 -14.07 -6.10
CA LYS A 203 6.65 -14.25 -7.04
C LYS A 203 5.34 -13.77 -6.41
N ILE A 204 4.60 -12.98 -7.19
CA ILE A 204 3.27 -12.49 -6.83
C ILE A 204 2.25 -13.20 -7.73
N SER A 205 1.17 -13.69 -7.13
CA SER A 205 0.03 -14.24 -7.86
C SER A 205 -1.27 -13.76 -7.23
N SER A 206 -2.26 -13.44 -8.06
CA SER A 206 -3.58 -13.04 -7.60
C SER A 206 -4.35 -14.25 -7.09
N LEU A 207 -5.05 -14.07 -5.96
CA LEU A 207 -6.06 -15.02 -5.51
C LEU A 207 -7.39 -14.66 -6.17
N ASN A 208 -8.03 -15.65 -6.79
CA ASN A 208 -9.31 -15.46 -7.44
C ASN A 208 -10.38 -15.02 -6.42
N ARG A 209 -10.82 -13.76 -6.54
CA ARG A 209 -11.92 -13.15 -5.79
C ARG A 209 -11.98 -13.56 -4.31
N PRO A 210 -11.07 -13.06 -3.46
CA PRO A 210 -11.14 -13.37 -2.04
C PRO A 210 -12.46 -12.83 -1.46
N PRO A 211 -13.03 -13.50 -0.44
CA PRO A 211 -14.18 -12.96 0.25
C PRO A 211 -13.80 -11.64 0.95
N ALA A 212 -14.76 -10.72 1.02
CA ALA A 212 -14.59 -9.53 1.84
C ALA A 212 -14.72 -9.93 3.32
N LEU A 213 -13.59 -10.00 4.03
CA LEU A 213 -13.58 -10.29 5.46
C LEU A 213 -13.57 -8.99 6.25
N GLN A 214 -14.45 -8.90 7.26
CA GLN A 214 -14.44 -7.79 8.21
C GLN A 214 -13.32 -7.98 9.23
N ILE A 215 -12.59 -6.93 9.51
CA ILE A 215 -11.51 -6.92 10.49
C ILE A 215 -11.54 -5.66 11.35
N LEU A 216 -11.02 -5.77 12.56
CA LEU A 216 -10.56 -4.64 13.34
C LEU A 216 -9.05 -4.50 13.11
N LEU A 217 -8.65 -3.40 12.50
CA LEU A 217 -7.26 -3.03 12.33
C LEU A 217 -6.83 -2.20 13.54
N THR A 218 -5.73 -2.57 14.19
CA THR A 218 -5.23 -1.89 15.38
C THR A 218 -3.78 -1.47 15.18
N ASN A 219 -3.49 -0.18 15.34
CA ASN A 219 -2.13 0.37 15.30
C ASN A 219 -1.59 0.60 16.72
N THR A 220 -0.53 -0.11 17.07
CA THR A 220 0.12 0.02 18.37
C THR A 220 0.95 1.28 18.52
N LYS A 221 1.16 2.04 17.45
CA LYS A 221 2.00 3.26 17.38
C LYS A 221 3.48 3.00 17.68
N VAL A 222 3.89 1.75 17.80
CA VAL A 222 5.30 1.38 18.01
C VAL A 222 6.02 1.42 16.68
N PRO A 223 7.04 2.27 16.51
CA PRO A 223 7.83 2.33 15.28
C PRO A 223 8.65 1.06 15.10
N ARG A 224 8.86 0.67 13.85
CA ARG A 224 9.58 -0.57 13.53
C ARG A 224 10.50 -0.40 12.32
N SER A 225 11.52 -1.25 12.27
CA SER A 225 12.40 -1.38 11.12
C SER A 225 12.22 -2.75 10.47
N THR A 226 11.51 -2.80 9.35
CA THR A 226 11.33 -4.05 8.57
C THR A 226 12.67 -4.68 8.24
N LYS A 227 13.67 -3.88 7.84
CA LYS A 227 15.03 -4.36 7.52
C LYS A 227 15.68 -5.06 8.70
N ALA A 228 15.58 -4.50 9.90
CA ALA A 228 16.17 -5.09 11.11
C ALA A 228 15.48 -6.41 11.48
N LEU A 229 14.15 -6.48 11.39
CA LEU A 229 13.37 -7.68 11.71
C LEU A 229 13.66 -8.82 10.73
N VAL A 230 13.69 -8.54 9.42
CA VAL A 230 14.07 -9.54 8.41
C VAL A 230 15.50 -10.05 8.62
N ALA A 231 16.44 -9.16 8.91
CA ALA A 231 17.82 -9.55 9.25
C ALA A 231 17.86 -10.43 10.51
N GLY A 232 17.05 -10.11 11.52
CA GLY A 232 16.93 -10.91 12.75
C GLY A 232 16.44 -12.33 12.48
N VAL A 233 15.42 -12.53 11.67
CA VAL A 233 14.92 -13.86 11.26
C VAL A 233 15.99 -14.62 10.48
N ARG A 234 16.68 -13.97 9.54
CA ARG A 234 17.77 -14.58 8.78
C ARG A 234 18.89 -15.06 9.70
N ASN A 235 19.30 -14.26 10.67
CA ASN A 235 20.33 -14.63 11.64
C ASN A 235 19.90 -15.82 12.50
N ARG A 236 18.62 -15.90 12.91
CA ARG A 236 18.09 -17.05 13.65
C ARG A 236 18.07 -18.31 12.79
N LEU A 237 17.71 -18.21 11.50
CA LEU A 237 17.74 -19.35 10.58
C LEU A 237 19.16 -19.88 10.41
N ILE A 238 20.17 -19.00 10.31
CA ILE A 238 21.58 -19.41 10.22
C ILE A 238 22.05 -20.09 11.52
N LYS A 239 21.63 -19.54 12.68
CA LYS A 239 22.04 -20.03 14.00
C LYS A 239 21.34 -21.34 14.40
N PHE A 240 20.08 -21.50 14.04
CA PHE A 240 19.23 -22.61 14.45
C PHE A 240 18.44 -23.20 13.26
N PRO A 241 19.11 -23.71 12.21
CA PRO A 241 18.46 -24.16 10.98
C PRO A 241 17.43 -25.27 11.22
N GLU A 242 17.73 -26.22 12.10
CA GLU A 242 16.86 -27.36 12.42
C GLU A 242 15.60 -26.99 13.23
N ILE A 243 15.55 -25.77 13.77
CA ILE A 243 14.38 -25.25 14.51
C ILE A 243 13.62 -24.26 13.62
N VAL A 244 14.33 -23.29 13.05
CA VAL A 244 13.70 -22.20 12.30
C VAL A 244 13.24 -22.66 10.92
N GLY A 245 13.95 -23.56 10.27
CA GLY A 245 13.55 -24.14 8.98
C GLY A 245 12.16 -24.80 9.03
N PRO A 246 11.93 -25.79 9.92
CA PRO A 246 10.62 -26.39 10.13
C PRO A 246 9.52 -25.38 10.52
N LEU A 247 9.86 -24.36 11.32
CA LEU A 247 8.93 -23.30 11.69
C LEU A 247 8.48 -22.49 10.48
N LEU A 248 9.39 -22.12 9.57
CA LEU A 248 9.04 -21.44 8.30
C LEU A 248 8.21 -22.35 7.39
N THR A 249 8.51 -23.66 7.34
CA THR A 249 7.71 -24.63 6.60
C THR A 249 6.29 -24.73 7.16
N SER A 250 6.15 -24.69 8.49
CA SER A 250 4.83 -24.67 9.16
C SER A 250 4.04 -23.39 8.84
N ILE A 251 4.69 -22.22 8.82
CA ILE A 251 4.07 -20.95 8.42
C ILE A 251 3.58 -21.00 6.96
N ASP A 252 4.35 -21.60 6.06
CA ASP A 252 3.94 -21.80 4.67
C ASP A 252 2.70 -22.72 4.57
N ALA A 253 2.63 -23.76 5.40
CA ALA A 253 1.47 -24.63 5.47
C ALA A 253 0.22 -23.91 5.99
N VAL A 254 0.36 -23.04 7.01
CA VAL A 254 -0.72 -22.16 7.50
C VAL A 254 -1.21 -21.25 6.38
N SER A 255 -0.30 -20.63 5.62
CA SER A 255 -0.65 -19.74 4.49
C SER A 255 -1.44 -20.47 3.41
N ARG A 256 -1.01 -21.68 3.03
CA ARG A 256 -1.74 -22.52 2.05
C ARG A 256 -3.11 -22.95 2.54
N LYS A 257 -3.22 -23.33 3.82
CA LYS A 257 -4.53 -23.69 4.40
C LYS A 257 -5.46 -22.48 4.44
N CYS A 258 -4.94 -21.30 4.80
CA CYS A 258 -5.70 -20.06 4.78
C CYS A 258 -6.23 -19.75 3.36
N GLU A 259 -5.40 -19.86 2.31
CA GLU A 259 -5.82 -19.70 0.91
C GLU A 259 -6.99 -20.63 0.56
N HIS A 260 -6.90 -21.90 0.96
CA HIS A 260 -7.95 -22.89 0.73
C HIS A 260 -9.26 -22.53 1.44
N VAL A 261 -9.18 -22.16 2.72
CA VAL A 261 -10.36 -21.77 3.52
C VAL A 261 -11.01 -20.49 2.96
N LEU A 262 -10.22 -19.53 2.48
CA LEU A 262 -10.77 -18.33 1.82
C LEU A 262 -11.57 -18.69 0.56
N ALA A 263 -11.14 -19.69 -0.21
CA ALA A 263 -11.89 -20.19 -1.36
C ALA A 263 -13.19 -20.90 -0.92
N GLU A 264 -13.17 -21.64 0.20
CA GLU A 264 -14.36 -22.27 0.78
C GLU A 264 -15.37 -21.22 1.27
N VAL A 265 -14.92 -20.17 1.97
CA VAL A 265 -15.77 -19.04 2.40
C VAL A 265 -16.45 -18.37 1.21
N LEU A 266 -15.73 -18.22 0.10
CA LEU A 266 -16.31 -17.62 -1.11
C LEU A 266 -17.37 -18.53 -1.76
N ALA A 267 -17.10 -19.84 -1.84
CA ALA A 267 -17.98 -20.82 -2.49
C ALA A 267 -19.26 -21.08 -1.68
N ALA A 268 -19.12 -21.22 -0.35
CA ALA A 268 -20.21 -21.50 0.57
C ALA A 268 -19.91 -20.88 1.94
N PRO A 269 -20.31 -19.62 2.21
CA PRO A 269 -20.06 -18.98 3.49
C PRO A 269 -20.69 -19.79 4.64
N ALA A 270 -19.85 -20.27 5.56
CA ALA A 270 -20.27 -21.02 6.74
C ALA A 270 -19.41 -20.61 7.94
N LEU A 271 -20.00 -20.66 9.15
CA LEU A 271 -19.32 -20.24 10.37
C LEU A 271 -18.07 -21.07 10.64
N GLU A 272 -18.10 -22.36 10.32
CA GLU A 272 -16.99 -23.30 10.51
C GLU A 272 -15.71 -22.81 9.79
N HIS A 273 -15.83 -22.21 8.62
CA HIS A 273 -14.67 -21.67 7.89
C HIS A 273 -14.01 -20.50 8.63
N TYR A 274 -14.82 -19.64 9.26
CA TYR A 274 -14.29 -18.53 10.08
C TYR A 274 -13.60 -19.04 11.34
N LEU A 275 -14.14 -20.10 11.99
CA LEU A 275 -13.49 -20.73 13.14
C LEU A 275 -12.11 -21.31 12.76
N VAL A 276 -12.01 -21.95 11.60
CA VAL A 276 -10.71 -22.43 11.09
C VAL A 276 -9.75 -21.25 10.82
N LEU A 277 -10.23 -20.12 10.29
CA LEU A 277 -9.38 -18.92 10.10
C LEU A 277 -8.88 -18.38 11.44
N GLU A 278 -9.70 -18.38 12.48
CA GLU A 278 -9.30 -17.96 13.84
C GLU A 278 -8.20 -18.86 14.41
N GLU A 279 -8.33 -20.17 14.28
CA GLU A 279 -7.29 -21.12 14.70
C GLU A 279 -5.97 -20.86 13.93
N LEU A 280 -6.02 -20.63 12.61
CA LEU A 280 -4.86 -20.33 11.80
C LEU A 280 -4.20 -18.98 12.19
N ILE A 281 -5.02 -17.99 12.58
CA ILE A 281 -4.56 -16.70 13.10
C ILE A 281 -3.74 -16.90 14.37
N ASP A 282 -4.28 -17.66 15.33
CA ASP A 282 -3.61 -17.94 16.61
C ASP A 282 -2.31 -18.73 16.41
N MET A 283 -2.35 -19.80 15.61
CA MET A 283 -1.16 -20.59 15.29
C MET A 283 -0.08 -19.72 14.67
N ASN A 284 -0.44 -18.87 13.70
CA ASN A 284 0.50 -18.01 13.02
C ASN A 284 1.08 -16.94 13.96
N GLN A 285 0.28 -16.36 14.86
CA GLN A 285 0.77 -15.41 15.87
C GLN A 285 1.84 -16.04 16.75
N HIS A 286 1.63 -17.25 17.25
CA HIS A 286 2.63 -17.95 18.07
C HIS A 286 3.88 -18.30 17.30
N GLN A 287 3.76 -18.71 16.03
CA GLN A 287 4.91 -18.97 15.17
C GLN A 287 5.74 -17.70 14.92
N LEU A 288 5.09 -16.56 14.68
CA LEU A 288 5.76 -15.27 14.49
C LEU A 288 6.47 -14.80 15.75
N ASN A 289 5.88 -15.03 16.94
CA ASN A 289 6.55 -14.79 18.22
C ASN A 289 7.80 -15.68 18.37
N ALA A 290 7.72 -16.96 18.02
CA ALA A 290 8.85 -17.88 18.03
C ALA A 290 9.97 -17.46 17.06
N LEU A 291 9.63 -16.88 15.90
CA LEU A 291 10.61 -16.27 14.98
C LEU A 291 11.26 -14.99 15.55
N GLY A 292 10.71 -14.42 16.65
CA GLY A 292 11.22 -13.22 17.29
C GLY A 292 10.86 -11.92 16.59
N VAL A 293 9.73 -11.92 15.88
CA VAL A 293 9.12 -10.72 15.30
C VAL A 293 7.91 -10.24 16.09
N GLY A 294 7.66 -10.80 17.27
CA GLY A 294 6.69 -10.31 18.25
C GLY A 294 7.14 -8.99 18.90
N HIS A 295 6.24 -8.39 19.69
CA HIS A 295 6.50 -7.21 20.52
C HIS A 295 5.47 -7.15 21.65
N ALA A 296 5.84 -6.63 22.81
CA ALA A 296 4.96 -6.55 23.97
C ALA A 296 3.62 -5.84 23.68
N SER A 297 3.63 -4.79 22.86
CA SER A 297 2.38 -4.12 22.43
C SER A 297 1.48 -4.99 21.58
N LEU A 298 2.05 -5.87 20.74
CA LEU A 298 1.29 -6.83 19.94
C LEU A 298 0.77 -7.98 20.79
N ASP A 299 1.53 -8.43 21.80
CA ASP A 299 1.07 -9.41 22.79
C ASP A 299 -0.09 -8.84 23.60
N GLN A 300 -0.01 -7.57 24.03
CA GLN A 300 -1.10 -6.87 24.70
C GLN A 300 -2.35 -6.77 23.83
N LEU A 301 -2.21 -6.44 22.54
CA LEU A 301 -3.30 -6.43 21.57
C LEU A 301 -4.01 -7.80 21.53
N CYS A 302 -3.25 -8.88 21.35
CA CYS A 302 -3.78 -10.22 21.30
C CYS A 302 -4.46 -10.65 22.62
N GLN A 303 -3.90 -10.27 23.77
CA GLN A 303 -4.49 -10.57 25.08
C GLN A 303 -5.80 -9.83 25.29
N VAL A 304 -5.86 -8.54 24.95
CA VAL A 304 -7.09 -7.74 25.07
C VAL A 304 -8.18 -8.29 24.18
N THR A 305 -7.90 -8.59 22.92
CA THR A 305 -8.92 -9.16 22.02
C THR A 305 -9.36 -10.56 22.42
N ALA A 306 -8.44 -11.41 22.87
CA ALA A 306 -8.74 -12.76 23.37
C ALA A 306 -9.67 -12.74 24.61
N ALA A 307 -9.52 -11.74 25.50
CA ALA A 307 -10.43 -11.56 26.65
C ALA A 307 -11.87 -11.28 26.22
N HIS A 308 -12.10 -10.84 24.98
CA HIS A 308 -13.42 -10.62 24.38
C HIS A 308 -13.82 -11.76 23.41
N GLY A 309 -13.06 -12.86 23.37
CA GLY A 309 -13.33 -14.01 22.49
C GLY A 309 -13.06 -13.70 21.00
N LEU A 310 -12.10 -12.81 20.72
CA LEU A 310 -11.66 -12.44 19.38
C LEU A 310 -10.23 -12.90 19.14
N HIS A 311 -9.89 -13.17 17.89
CA HIS A 311 -8.63 -13.74 17.48
C HIS A 311 -7.83 -12.75 16.63
N SER A 312 -6.57 -12.52 17.03
CA SER A 312 -5.75 -11.45 16.49
C SER A 312 -4.33 -11.92 16.20
N LYS A 313 -3.70 -11.26 15.24
CA LYS A 313 -2.30 -11.46 14.94
C LYS A 313 -1.63 -10.17 14.45
N LEU A 314 -0.33 -10.11 14.60
CA LEU A 314 0.47 -9.08 13.96
C LEU A 314 0.36 -9.13 12.43
N THR A 315 0.55 -7.99 11.77
CA THR A 315 0.61 -7.89 10.31
C THR A 315 1.92 -7.22 9.86
N GLY A 316 2.37 -7.56 8.65
CA GLY A 316 3.63 -7.11 8.10
C GLY A 316 4.85 -7.71 8.80
N ALA A 317 5.89 -6.91 9.04
CA ALA A 317 7.15 -7.37 9.59
C ALA A 317 7.12 -7.71 11.09
N GLY A 318 6.11 -7.27 11.83
CA GLY A 318 6.07 -7.39 13.28
C GLY A 318 6.92 -6.33 13.99
N GLY A 319 7.32 -6.61 15.23
CA GLY A 319 8.13 -5.71 16.07
C GLY A 319 7.44 -4.44 16.51
N GLY A 320 6.12 -4.37 16.41
CA GLY A 320 5.26 -3.21 16.59
C GLY A 320 4.37 -2.99 15.37
N GLY A 321 3.95 -1.76 15.11
CA GLY A 321 3.05 -1.42 14.01
C GLY A 321 1.63 -1.94 14.23
N CYS A 322 1.03 -2.58 13.22
CA CYS A 322 -0.36 -2.98 13.26
C CYS A 322 -0.57 -4.48 13.53
N GLY A 323 -1.71 -4.78 14.13
CA GLY A 323 -2.30 -6.10 14.17
C GLY A 323 -3.70 -6.10 13.54
N ILE A 324 -4.16 -7.27 13.18
CA ILE A 324 -5.52 -7.50 12.67
C ILE A 324 -6.27 -8.44 13.58
N THR A 325 -7.55 -8.19 13.77
CA THR A 325 -8.49 -9.05 14.48
C THR A 325 -9.59 -9.45 13.51
N LEU A 326 -9.85 -10.75 13.35
CA LEU A 326 -10.93 -11.22 12.48
C LEU A 326 -12.28 -10.95 13.14
N LEU A 327 -13.22 -10.37 12.39
CA LEU A 327 -14.59 -10.14 12.82
C LEU A 327 -15.52 -11.12 12.07
N ARG A 328 -15.95 -12.16 12.76
CA ARG A 328 -16.91 -13.12 12.20
C ARG A 328 -18.29 -12.49 12.05
N PRO A 329 -19.10 -12.94 11.09
CA PRO A 329 -20.43 -12.37 10.85
C PRO A 329 -21.45 -12.62 11.98
N ASP A 330 -21.21 -13.61 12.86
CA ASP A 330 -22.05 -13.95 14.01
C ASP A 330 -21.72 -13.19 15.30
N LEU A 331 -20.66 -12.35 15.27
CA LEU A 331 -20.24 -11.62 16.46
C LEU A 331 -21.24 -10.53 16.85
N GLU A 332 -21.56 -10.49 18.14
CA GLU A 332 -22.35 -9.41 18.71
C GLU A 332 -21.62 -8.08 18.61
N ARG A 333 -22.28 -7.06 18.07
CA ARG A 333 -21.72 -5.72 17.93
C ARG A 333 -21.16 -5.17 19.24
N ALA A 334 -21.82 -5.46 20.37
CA ALA A 334 -21.37 -5.02 21.70
C ALA A 334 -20.00 -5.58 22.08
N LYS A 335 -19.69 -6.83 21.71
CA LYS A 335 -18.38 -7.44 21.97
C LYS A 335 -17.27 -6.79 21.15
N VAL A 336 -17.53 -6.50 19.90
CA VAL A 336 -16.59 -5.82 19.01
C VAL A 336 -16.28 -4.42 19.54
N GLU A 337 -17.31 -3.67 19.94
CA GLU A 337 -17.14 -2.31 20.47
C GLU A 337 -16.43 -2.33 21.83
N ALA A 338 -16.70 -3.29 22.71
CA ALA A 338 -16.00 -3.44 23.99
C ALA A 338 -14.51 -3.75 23.78
N ALA A 339 -14.18 -4.65 22.85
CA ALA A 339 -12.79 -4.94 22.49
C ALA A 339 -12.08 -3.72 21.89
N ARG A 340 -12.74 -3.01 20.98
CA ARG A 340 -12.24 -1.77 20.38
C ARG A 340 -11.94 -0.72 21.44
N GLN A 341 -12.87 -0.48 22.37
CA GLN A 341 -12.67 0.48 23.45
C GLN A 341 -11.51 0.07 24.36
N ALA A 342 -11.41 -1.21 24.74
CA ALA A 342 -10.31 -1.72 25.56
C ALA A 342 -8.94 -1.55 24.87
N LEU A 343 -8.87 -1.71 23.55
CA LEU A 343 -7.65 -1.43 22.78
C LEU A 343 -7.32 0.07 22.74
N MET A 344 -8.33 0.91 22.60
CA MET A 344 -8.14 2.38 22.65
C MET A 344 -7.69 2.84 24.04
N ASP A 345 -8.16 2.23 25.10
CA ASP A 345 -7.73 2.49 26.48
C ASP A 345 -6.26 2.08 26.71
N CYS A 346 -5.74 1.14 25.92
CA CYS A 346 -4.30 0.83 25.85
C CYS A 346 -3.48 1.89 25.06
N GLY A 347 -4.12 2.92 24.52
CA GLY A 347 -3.47 3.97 23.73
C GLY A 347 -3.32 3.63 22.22
N PHE A 348 -3.94 2.56 21.75
CA PHE A 348 -3.89 2.14 20.35
C PHE A 348 -4.95 2.87 19.51
N ASP A 349 -4.72 3.00 18.21
CA ASP A 349 -5.76 3.44 17.26
C ASP A 349 -6.41 2.23 16.60
N CYS A 350 -7.73 2.28 16.42
CA CYS A 350 -8.50 1.17 15.89
C CYS A 350 -9.45 1.62 14.77
N TRP A 351 -9.50 0.82 13.69
CA TRP A 351 -10.40 1.03 12.56
C TRP A 351 -11.10 -0.28 12.21
N GLU A 352 -12.42 -0.25 12.14
CA GLU A 352 -13.15 -1.33 11.50
C GLU A 352 -13.07 -1.13 9.99
N THR A 353 -12.65 -2.16 9.28
CA THR A 353 -12.50 -2.14 7.84
C THR A 353 -12.67 -3.54 7.27
N SER A 354 -12.59 -3.68 5.96
CA SER A 354 -12.59 -4.98 5.30
C SER A 354 -11.30 -5.22 4.54
N ILE A 355 -10.97 -6.50 4.35
CA ILE A 355 -9.96 -6.95 3.39
C ILE A 355 -10.65 -7.52 2.16
N GLY A 356 -9.93 -7.61 1.03
CA GLY A 356 -10.50 -8.02 -0.26
C GLY A 356 -11.03 -6.84 -1.09
N ALA A 357 -10.75 -5.60 -0.69
CA ALA A 357 -11.19 -4.40 -1.39
C ALA A 357 -10.67 -4.33 -2.85
N PRO A 358 -11.41 -3.68 -3.78
CA PRO A 358 -10.92 -3.49 -5.15
C PRO A 358 -9.65 -2.64 -5.19
N GLY A 359 -8.86 -2.76 -6.25
CA GLY A 359 -7.67 -1.97 -6.48
C GLY A 359 -7.96 -0.53 -6.91
N VAL A 360 -6.99 0.08 -7.60
CA VAL A 360 -7.10 1.44 -8.12
C VAL A 360 -8.30 1.60 -9.05
N SER A 361 -9.02 2.71 -8.90
CA SER A 361 -10.20 3.04 -9.68
C SER A 361 -10.36 4.55 -9.83
N VAL A 362 -11.11 4.96 -10.86
CA VAL A 362 -11.55 6.36 -11.07
C VAL A 362 -12.94 6.53 -10.50
N HIS A 363 -13.15 7.63 -9.83
CA HIS A 363 -14.44 8.00 -9.23
C HIS A 363 -14.98 9.27 -9.85
N SER A 364 -16.31 9.33 -10.09
CA SER A 364 -16.96 10.61 -10.31
C SER A 364 -17.03 11.39 -9.01
N ALA A 365 -17.05 12.72 -9.09
CA ALA A 365 -17.17 13.59 -7.92
C ALA A 365 -18.40 13.26 -7.07
N SER A 366 -19.51 12.93 -7.71
CA SER A 366 -20.78 12.60 -7.07
C SER A 366 -20.79 11.27 -6.30
N SER A 367 -19.83 10.39 -6.55
CA SER A 367 -19.71 9.07 -5.90
C SER A 367 -18.90 9.12 -4.60
N LEU A 368 -18.26 10.25 -4.30
CA LEU A 368 -17.39 10.39 -3.12
C LEU A 368 -18.17 10.83 -1.88
N HIS A 369 -17.78 10.31 -0.72
CA HIS A 369 -18.39 10.70 0.55
C HIS A 369 -17.98 12.12 0.97
N GLY A 370 -18.83 12.81 1.70
CA GLY A 370 -18.63 14.19 2.14
C GLY A 370 -17.25 14.50 2.75
N PRO A 371 -16.70 13.67 3.68
CA PRO A 371 -15.37 13.88 4.24
C PRO A 371 -14.25 13.86 3.19
N VAL A 372 -14.34 12.96 2.19
CA VAL A 372 -13.37 12.89 1.09
C VAL A 372 -13.45 14.14 0.22
N CYS A 373 -14.66 14.54 -0.16
CA CYS A 373 -14.87 15.77 -0.93
C CYS A 373 -14.30 16.99 -0.23
N GLN A 374 -14.54 17.13 1.08
CA GLN A 374 -14.00 18.23 1.88
C GLN A 374 -12.47 18.20 1.94
N ALA A 375 -11.86 17.03 2.14
CA ALA A 375 -10.42 16.86 2.22
C ALA A 375 -9.72 17.16 0.88
N LEU A 376 -10.37 16.92 -0.24
CA LEU A 376 -9.88 17.23 -1.59
C LEU A 376 -10.18 18.69 -2.03
N GLY A 377 -10.61 19.56 -1.14
CA GLY A 377 -10.79 20.99 -1.38
C GLY A 377 -12.13 21.37 -2.02
N GLY A 378 -13.18 20.57 -1.84
CA GLY A 378 -14.45 20.68 -2.52
C GLY A 378 -14.36 20.24 -3.99
N LEU A 379 -15.35 19.52 -4.47
CA LEU A 379 -15.43 19.03 -5.86
C LEU A 379 -16.53 19.77 -6.60
#